data_d2bb7b10279e88178d30d23a7e19d0f2
#
_entry.id   d2bb7b10279e88178d30d23a7e19d0f2
#
_cell.length_a   1.000
_cell.length_b   1.000
_cell.length_c   1.000
_cell.angle_alpha   90.00
_cell.angle_beta   90.00
_cell.angle_gamma   90.00
#
_symmetry.space_group_name_H-M   'P 1'
#
loop_
_entity.id
_entity.type
_entity.pdbx_description
1 polymer ?
#
loop_
_entity_poly.entity_id
_entity_poly.type
_entity_poly.pdbx_seq_one_letter_code
_entity_poly.pdbx_strand_id
1 'polypeptide(L)'
;VLFRDYHVRDAVSYAAPYLADNDASGFDGFLGQWTLEGSRPGAAAVSCYLSQEMVPLTPEGHGRFMRGCIETNRRLFSALRDRFAGEASELQLVPFHEPETVAFCFMLAPTEGVHSIDQLNALSQRVWERMTVDGREDINQYAFLISKTEVDVAAYAHVLRERLGTGVVAEAARRGASLTLLRTCLMNPFQVEWEGQDPPFSERAADYLY
;
A
#
# COMPACT_ATOMS: atom_id res chain seq x y z
N VAL A 1 19.31 2.57 -3.58
CA VAL A 1 18.84 3.90 -3.13
C VAL A 1 19.12 4.89 -4.25
N LEU A 2 18.15 5.72 -4.58
CA LEU A 2 18.29 6.76 -5.60
C LEU A 2 18.24 8.11 -4.90
N PHE A 3 19.20 8.97 -5.20
CA PHE A 3 19.25 10.35 -4.73
C PHE A 3 18.95 11.32 -5.89
N ARG A 4 18.17 12.37 -5.63
CA ARG A 4 17.89 13.41 -6.61
C ARG A 4 19.15 14.23 -6.92
N ASP A 5 19.95 14.50 -5.89
CA ASP A 5 21.23 15.17 -5.97
C ASP A 5 22.32 14.21 -5.55
N TYR A 6 23.30 13.98 -6.41
CA TYR A 6 24.37 13.05 -6.13
C TYR A 6 25.26 13.48 -4.96
N HIS A 7 25.32 14.77 -4.63
CA HIS A 7 26.07 15.28 -3.47
C HIS A 7 25.48 14.83 -2.12
N VAL A 8 24.20 14.44 -2.08
CA VAL A 8 23.62 13.85 -0.87
C VAL A 8 24.32 12.55 -0.50
N ARG A 9 24.87 11.84 -1.48
CA ARG A 9 25.70 10.67 -1.27
C ARG A 9 26.88 10.98 -0.34
N ASP A 10 27.52 12.12 -0.52
CA ASP A 10 28.73 12.50 0.23
C ASP A 10 28.41 12.74 1.73
N ALA A 11 27.17 13.12 2.03
CA ALA A 11 26.71 13.33 3.40
C ALA A 11 26.34 12.04 4.15
N VAL A 12 26.03 10.96 3.43
CA VAL A 12 25.54 9.69 4.04
C VAL A 12 26.50 8.52 3.84
N SER A 13 27.61 8.71 3.13
CA SER A 13 28.62 7.68 2.88
C SER A 13 29.96 8.05 3.52
N TYR A 14 30.73 7.03 3.83
CA TYR A 14 32.09 7.19 4.33
C TYR A 14 33.07 6.51 3.36
N ALA A 15 33.97 7.29 2.80
CA ALA A 15 35.03 6.75 1.94
C ALA A 15 36.25 6.39 2.80
N ALA A 16 36.49 5.10 2.94
CA ALA A 16 37.72 4.65 3.60
C ALA A 16 38.91 4.79 2.64
N PRO A 17 40.07 5.31 3.10
CA PRO A 17 41.22 5.58 2.22
C PRO A 17 41.76 4.35 1.45
N TYR A 18 41.58 3.17 1.99
CA TYR A 18 41.99 1.92 1.35
C TYR A 18 41.01 1.39 0.29
N LEU A 19 39.80 1.99 0.21
CA LEU A 19 38.80 1.67 -0.82
C LEU A 19 38.80 2.70 -1.96
N ALA A 20 39.48 3.83 -1.77
CA ALA A 20 39.60 4.87 -2.76
C ALA A 20 40.75 4.57 -3.70
N ASP A 21 40.48 4.33 -4.96
CA ASP A 21 41.49 4.44 -6.00
C ASP A 21 41.64 5.93 -6.31
N ASN A 22 42.78 6.49 -5.86
CA ASN A 22 43.06 7.93 -5.98
C ASN A 22 43.20 8.40 -7.44
N ASP A 23 43.31 7.47 -8.38
CA ASP A 23 43.44 7.78 -9.82
C ASP A 23 42.12 7.76 -10.57
N ALA A 24 41.01 7.40 -9.91
CA ALA A 24 39.71 7.45 -10.50
C ALA A 24 39.19 8.90 -10.60
N SER A 25 39.67 9.61 -11.58
CA SER A 25 39.16 10.95 -11.94
C SER A 25 37.79 10.84 -12.57
N GLY A 26 36.76 11.15 -11.82
CA GLY A 26 35.40 11.29 -12.32
C GLY A 26 34.39 10.38 -11.65
N PHE A 27 33.16 10.73 -11.86
CA PHE A 27 31.96 10.01 -11.41
C PHE A 27 31.93 8.55 -11.85
N ASP A 28 32.53 8.30 -12.97
CA ASP A 28 32.54 6.98 -13.62
C ASP A 28 33.25 5.93 -12.79
N GLY A 29 33.71 6.40 -11.67
CA GLY A 29 34.37 5.57 -10.72
C GLY A 29 33.49 4.55 -10.07
N PHE A 30 34.05 3.95 -9.23
CA PHE A 30 33.71 2.83 -8.43
C PHE A 30 32.64 3.18 -7.39
N LEU A 31 31.40 2.77 -7.64
CA LEU A 31 30.29 2.98 -6.69
C LEU A 31 30.56 2.40 -5.31
N GLY A 32 31.43 1.39 -5.21
CA GLY A 32 31.76 0.70 -3.97
C GLY A 32 32.34 1.58 -2.87
N GLN A 33 33.05 2.64 -3.20
CA GLN A 33 33.61 3.55 -2.19
C GLN A 33 32.54 4.41 -1.47
N TRP A 34 31.35 4.52 -2.05
CA TRP A 34 30.27 5.35 -1.56
C TRP A 34 29.14 4.56 -0.90
N THR A 35 29.42 3.37 -0.40
CA THR A 35 28.45 2.55 0.31
C THR A 35 28.63 2.68 1.83
N LEU A 36 27.53 2.48 2.58
CA LEU A 36 27.56 2.48 4.04
C LEU A 36 28.43 1.35 4.61
N GLU A 37 28.56 0.24 3.85
CA GLU A 37 29.38 -0.92 4.20
C GLU A 37 30.46 -1.10 3.14
N GLY A 38 31.72 -1.04 3.53
CA GLY A 38 32.85 -1.22 2.62
C GLY A 38 33.02 -2.65 2.10
N SER A 39 32.61 -3.64 2.89
CA SER A 39 32.67 -5.06 2.50
C SER A 39 31.32 -5.70 2.70
N ARG A 40 30.86 -6.46 1.70
CA ARG A 40 29.61 -7.20 1.76
C ARG A 40 29.84 -8.69 1.57
N PRO A 41 29.04 -9.56 2.24
CA PRO A 41 29.14 -10.99 2.02
C PRO A 41 28.90 -11.35 0.56
N GLY A 42 29.81 -12.09 -0.07
CA GLY A 42 29.63 -12.59 -1.43
C GLY A 42 28.39 -13.50 -1.58
N ALA A 43 27.94 -14.09 -0.48
CA ALA A 43 26.70 -14.87 -0.43
C ALA A 43 25.48 -14.08 -0.87
N ALA A 44 25.42 -12.77 -0.65
CA ALA A 44 24.31 -11.93 -1.10
C ALA A 44 24.21 -11.88 -2.64
N ALA A 45 25.34 -11.79 -3.34
CA ALA A 45 25.37 -11.83 -4.80
C ALA A 45 24.94 -13.21 -5.34
N VAL A 46 25.43 -14.28 -4.73
CA VAL A 46 25.03 -15.66 -5.08
C VAL A 46 23.54 -15.87 -4.83
N SER A 47 23.02 -15.42 -3.71
CA SER A 47 21.58 -15.53 -3.40
C SER A 47 20.73 -14.79 -4.41
N CYS A 48 21.15 -13.58 -4.81
CA CYS A 48 20.47 -12.79 -5.83
C CYS A 48 20.47 -13.50 -7.19
N TYR A 49 21.64 -14.01 -7.60
CA TYR A 49 21.78 -14.77 -8.84
C TYR A 49 20.88 -16.02 -8.85
N LEU A 50 20.96 -16.85 -7.82
CA LEU A 50 20.15 -18.06 -7.72
C LEU A 50 18.66 -17.74 -7.67
N SER A 51 18.26 -16.69 -6.96
CA SER A 51 16.86 -16.26 -6.94
C SER A 51 16.35 -15.90 -8.33
N GLN A 52 17.14 -15.22 -9.15
CA GLN A 52 16.74 -14.85 -10.50
C GLN A 52 16.78 -16.02 -11.48
N GLU A 53 17.68 -16.99 -11.29
CA GLU A 53 17.68 -18.22 -12.07
C GLU A 53 16.46 -19.08 -11.76
N MET A 54 16.07 -19.19 -10.50
CA MET A 54 14.91 -19.98 -10.08
C MET A 54 13.58 -19.30 -10.40
N VAL A 55 13.51 -17.98 -10.22
CA VAL A 55 12.31 -17.16 -10.47
C VAL A 55 12.74 -15.89 -11.22
N PRO A 56 12.83 -15.95 -12.54
CA PRO A 56 13.33 -14.83 -13.35
C PRO A 56 12.40 -13.61 -13.26
N LEU A 57 12.97 -12.43 -13.49
CA LEU A 57 12.24 -11.15 -13.56
C LEU A 57 11.48 -11.02 -14.90
N THR A 58 10.63 -12.00 -15.17
CA THR A 58 9.78 -12.06 -16.37
C THR A 58 8.30 -12.11 -15.97
N PRO A 59 7.36 -11.92 -16.91
CA PRO A 59 5.93 -12.09 -16.64
C PRO A 59 5.55 -13.47 -16.10
N GLU A 60 6.29 -14.53 -16.47
CA GLU A 60 6.05 -15.92 -16.08
C GLU A 60 6.75 -16.27 -14.74
N GLY A 61 7.81 -15.55 -14.41
CA GLY A 61 8.53 -15.67 -13.13
C GLY A 61 7.90 -14.81 -12.05
N HIS A 62 8.58 -13.75 -11.63
CA HIS A 62 8.07 -12.82 -10.61
C HIS A 62 6.73 -12.16 -11.00
N GLY A 63 6.52 -11.90 -12.29
CA GLY A 63 5.27 -11.32 -12.80
C GLY A 63 4.03 -12.16 -12.49
N ARG A 64 4.16 -13.49 -12.42
CA ARG A 64 3.06 -14.39 -12.05
C ARG A 64 2.59 -14.14 -10.61
N PHE A 65 3.52 -13.95 -9.68
CA PHE A 65 3.19 -13.67 -8.28
C PHE A 65 2.53 -12.30 -8.12
N MET A 66 3.07 -11.28 -8.78
CA MET A 66 2.47 -9.94 -8.78
C MET A 66 1.06 -9.95 -9.38
N ARG A 67 0.87 -10.67 -10.47
CA ARG A 67 -0.45 -10.82 -11.12
C ARG A 67 -1.46 -11.46 -10.18
N GLY A 68 -1.08 -12.52 -9.47
CA GLY A 68 -1.94 -13.16 -8.46
C GLY A 68 -2.39 -12.18 -7.37
N CYS A 69 -1.47 -11.39 -6.83
CA CYS A 69 -1.80 -10.36 -5.85
C CYS A 69 -2.75 -9.29 -6.39
N ILE A 70 -2.49 -8.78 -7.59
CA ILE A 70 -3.33 -7.74 -8.22
C ILE A 70 -4.73 -8.29 -8.55
N GLU A 71 -4.80 -9.51 -9.05
CA GLU A 71 -6.07 -10.14 -9.38
C GLU A 71 -6.94 -10.35 -8.15
N THR A 72 -6.36 -10.90 -7.08
CA THR A 72 -7.08 -11.05 -5.80
C THR A 72 -7.55 -9.70 -5.25
N ASN A 73 -6.71 -8.68 -5.37
CA ASN A 73 -7.07 -7.32 -4.92
C ASN A 73 -8.24 -6.73 -5.73
N ARG A 74 -8.29 -6.98 -7.03
CA ARG A 74 -9.42 -6.57 -7.89
C ARG A 74 -10.71 -7.31 -7.55
N ARG A 75 -10.62 -8.61 -7.27
CA ARG A 75 -11.79 -9.41 -6.83
C ARG A 75 -12.32 -8.93 -5.50
N LEU A 76 -11.43 -8.68 -4.52
CA LEU A 76 -11.82 -8.09 -3.25
C LEU A 76 -12.50 -6.73 -3.42
N PHE A 77 -11.96 -5.87 -4.26
CA PHE A 77 -12.57 -4.57 -4.55
C PHE A 77 -13.98 -4.71 -5.13
N SER A 78 -14.17 -5.63 -6.09
CA SER A 78 -15.51 -5.91 -6.65
C SER A 78 -16.46 -6.44 -5.60
N ALA A 79 -16.05 -7.42 -4.80
CA ALA A 79 -16.87 -7.99 -3.73
C ALA A 79 -17.29 -6.93 -2.69
N LEU A 80 -16.35 -6.07 -2.28
CA LEU A 80 -16.64 -4.96 -1.37
C LEU A 80 -17.62 -3.97 -2.00
N ARG A 81 -17.41 -3.58 -3.25
CA ARG A 81 -18.30 -2.66 -3.95
C ARG A 81 -19.72 -3.22 -4.05
N ASP A 82 -19.84 -4.49 -4.43
CA ASP A 82 -21.14 -5.13 -4.59
C ASP A 82 -21.85 -5.30 -3.24
N ARG A 83 -21.08 -5.61 -2.17
CA ARG A 83 -21.61 -5.73 -0.82
C ARG A 83 -22.17 -4.42 -0.27
N PHE A 84 -21.45 -3.31 -0.49
CA PHE A 84 -21.87 -1.99 -0.04
C PHE A 84 -22.84 -1.27 -1.01
N ALA A 85 -23.12 -1.83 -2.19
CA ALA A 85 -24.11 -1.29 -3.12
C ALA A 85 -25.54 -1.77 -2.85
N GLY A 86 -25.76 -2.66 -1.87
CA GLY A 86 -27.09 -3.18 -1.52
C GLY A 86 -28.03 -2.08 -1.01
N GLU A 87 -29.30 -2.13 -1.41
CA GLU A 87 -30.34 -1.13 -1.02
C GLU A 87 -30.51 -1.00 0.50
N ALA A 88 -30.19 -2.02 1.27
CA ALA A 88 -30.27 -2.03 2.72
C ALA A 88 -29.01 -1.53 3.42
N SER A 89 -27.96 -1.20 2.68
CA SER A 89 -26.71 -0.75 3.29
C SER A 89 -26.82 0.69 3.76
N GLU A 90 -26.54 0.91 5.04
CA GLU A 90 -26.45 2.27 5.62
C GLU A 90 -25.12 2.95 5.26
N LEU A 91 -24.16 2.19 4.75
CA LEU A 91 -22.84 2.65 4.35
C LEU A 91 -22.59 2.36 2.87
N GLN A 92 -21.84 3.23 2.24
CA GLN A 92 -21.33 3.05 0.89
C GLN A 92 -19.80 3.01 0.88
N LEU A 93 -19.25 2.19 -0.02
CA LEU A 93 -17.83 2.19 -0.29
C LEU A 93 -17.49 3.35 -1.23
N VAL A 94 -16.60 4.23 -0.79
CA VAL A 94 -16.06 5.32 -1.61
C VAL A 94 -14.60 5.03 -1.90
N PRO A 95 -14.26 4.54 -3.10
CA PRO A 95 -12.88 4.22 -3.45
C PRO A 95 -12.07 5.52 -3.62
N PHE A 96 -10.86 5.54 -3.09
CA PHE A 96 -9.91 6.61 -3.37
C PHE A 96 -9.30 6.44 -4.77
N HIS A 97 -9.02 5.19 -5.16
CA HIS A 97 -8.58 4.80 -6.50
C HIS A 97 -8.99 3.37 -6.80
N GLU A 98 -9.02 3.01 -8.07
CA GLU A 98 -9.18 1.63 -8.53
C GLU A 98 -7.93 0.80 -8.20
N PRO A 99 -8.06 -0.53 -7.98
CA PRO A 99 -6.93 -1.39 -7.64
C PRO A 99 -6.06 -1.70 -8.86
N GLU A 100 -5.01 -0.93 -9.04
CA GLU A 100 -3.99 -1.14 -10.08
C GLU A 100 -2.76 -1.89 -9.57
N THR A 101 -2.60 -1.97 -8.23
CA THR A 101 -1.48 -2.60 -7.55
C THR A 101 -1.96 -3.65 -6.55
N VAL A 102 -1.07 -4.10 -5.68
CA VAL A 102 -1.38 -5.03 -4.58
C VAL A 102 -2.16 -4.39 -3.43
N ALA A 103 -2.41 -3.10 -3.50
CA ALA A 103 -3.15 -2.35 -2.49
C ALA A 103 -4.15 -1.39 -3.15
N PHE A 104 -5.27 -1.15 -2.50
CA PHE A 104 -6.14 -0.02 -2.80
C PHE A 104 -6.59 0.66 -1.51
N CYS A 105 -6.91 1.95 -1.64
CA CYS A 105 -7.40 2.77 -0.55
C CYS A 105 -8.87 3.15 -0.79
N PHE A 106 -9.63 3.17 0.29
CA PHE A 106 -11.04 3.53 0.27
C PHE A 106 -11.47 4.13 1.61
N MET A 107 -12.65 4.70 1.64
CA MET A 107 -13.35 5.09 2.85
C MET A 107 -14.76 4.52 2.82
N LEU A 108 -15.37 4.42 3.98
CA LEU A 108 -16.79 4.18 4.11
C LEU A 108 -17.49 5.51 4.41
N ALA A 109 -18.63 5.74 3.80
CA ALA A 109 -19.46 6.91 4.05
C ALA A 109 -20.91 6.44 4.26
N PRO A 110 -21.71 7.11 5.12
CA PRO A 110 -23.15 6.85 5.15
C PRO A 110 -23.77 7.06 3.77
N THR A 111 -24.81 6.29 3.44
CA THR A 111 -25.49 6.42 2.14
C THR A 111 -26.31 7.70 2.04
N GLU A 112 -26.77 8.24 3.18
CA GLU A 112 -27.56 9.45 3.25
C GLU A 112 -26.84 10.58 3.99
N GLY A 113 -27.12 11.81 3.58
CA GLY A 113 -26.65 13.03 4.24
C GLY A 113 -25.37 13.63 3.66
N VAL A 114 -25.01 14.80 4.18
CA VAL A 114 -23.76 15.48 3.86
C VAL A 114 -22.72 15.08 4.89
N HIS A 115 -21.59 14.59 4.43
CA HIS A 115 -20.54 14.07 5.31
C HIS A 115 -19.43 15.11 5.48
N SER A 116 -18.95 15.31 6.70
CA SER A 116 -17.70 16.03 6.95
C SER A 116 -16.52 15.07 6.90
N ILE A 117 -15.33 15.60 6.62
CA ILE A 117 -14.08 14.80 6.71
C ILE A 117 -13.91 14.20 8.11
N ASP A 118 -14.30 14.93 9.16
CA ASP A 118 -14.19 14.45 10.53
C ASP A 118 -15.09 13.22 10.80
N GLN A 119 -16.29 13.19 10.21
CA GLN A 119 -17.19 12.02 10.29
C GLN A 119 -16.62 10.81 9.55
N LEU A 120 -16.05 11.01 8.35
CA LEU A 120 -15.41 9.95 7.57
C LEU A 120 -14.18 9.41 8.30
N ASN A 121 -13.38 10.28 8.90
CA ASN A 121 -12.23 9.90 9.73
C ASN A 121 -12.65 9.07 10.94
N ALA A 122 -13.69 9.50 11.66
CA ALA A 122 -14.20 8.78 12.82
C ALA A 122 -14.72 7.38 12.44
N LEU A 123 -15.36 7.24 11.27
CA LEU A 123 -15.80 5.95 10.78
C LEU A 123 -14.63 5.06 10.38
N SER A 124 -13.70 5.57 9.58
CA SER A 124 -12.48 4.85 9.19
C SER A 124 -11.66 4.41 10.41
N GLN A 125 -11.57 5.26 11.44
CA GLN A 125 -10.87 4.94 12.67
C GLN A 125 -11.54 3.78 13.43
N ARG A 126 -12.87 3.78 13.56
CA ARG A 126 -13.61 2.69 14.22
C ARG A 126 -13.46 1.35 13.51
N VAL A 127 -13.50 1.36 12.17
CA VAL A 127 -13.29 0.14 11.37
C VAL A 127 -11.85 -0.38 11.56
N TRP A 128 -10.88 0.53 11.50
CA TRP A 128 -9.48 0.16 11.69
C TRP A 128 -9.22 -0.42 13.09
N GLU A 129 -9.75 0.19 14.15
CA GLU A 129 -9.62 -0.29 15.54
C GLU A 129 -10.18 -1.70 15.73
N ARG A 130 -11.26 -2.03 15.01
CA ARG A 130 -11.86 -3.36 15.05
C ARG A 130 -11.05 -4.41 14.29
N MET A 131 -10.29 -3.98 13.27
CA MET A 131 -9.58 -4.86 12.33
C MET A 131 -8.06 -4.73 12.45
N THR A 132 -7.53 -4.19 13.53
CA THR A 132 -6.09 -4.11 13.79
C THR A 132 -5.73 -4.87 15.06
N VAL A 133 -4.53 -5.44 15.09
CA VAL A 133 -4.00 -6.08 16.29
C VAL A 133 -3.50 -5.01 17.25
N ASP A 134 -4.10 -4.92 18.43
CA ASP A 134 -3.70 -3.95 19.46
C ASP A 134 -2.61 -4.45 20.42
N GLY A 135 -2.13 -5.67 20.20
CA GLY A 135 -1.08 -6.31 21.01
C GLY A 135 -1.56 -7.02 22.27
N ARG A 136 -2.87 -6.98 22.57
CA ARG A 136 -3.46 -7.61 23.77
C ARG A 136 -4.19 -8.92 23.46
N GLU A 137 -4.59 -9.11 22.22
CA GLU A 137 -5.37 -10.26 21.78
C GLU A 137 -4.52 -11.21 20.92
N ASP A 138 -4.91 -12.49 20.88
CA ASP A 138 -4.29 -13.46 20.00
C ASP A 138 -4.61 -13.09 18.54
N ILE A 139 -3.57 -12.96 17.71
CA ILE A 139 -3.71 -12.66 16.28
C ILE A 139 -4.63 -13.63 15.55
N ASN A 140 -4.76 -14.87 16.04
CA ASN A 140 -5.64 -15.88 15.45
C ASN A 140 -7.13 -15.57 15.62
N GLN A 141 -7.50 -14.57 16.43
CA GLN A 141 -8.88 -14.11 16.56
C GLN A 141 -9.31 -13.20 15.41
N TYR A 142 -8.38 -12.68 14.65
CA TYR A 142 -8.66 -11.82 13.52
C TYR A 142 -8.71 -12.64 12.21
N ALA A 143 -9.88 -12.71 11.60
CA ALA A 143 -10.01 -13.36 10.29
C ALA A 143 -9.35 -12.54 9.17
N PHE A 144 -9.45 -11.20 9.28
CA PHE A 144 -8.85 -10.25 8.35
C PHE A 144 -8.32 -9.03 9.10
N LEU A 145 -7.23 -8.48 8.59
CA LEU A 145 -6.61 -7.26 9.10
C LEU A 145 -6.65 -6.18 8.02
N ILE A 146 -6.85 -4.94 8.42
CA ILE A 146 -6.80 -3.79 7.54
C ILE A 146 -5.79 -2.76 8.05
N SER A 147 -5.11 -2.11 7.13
CA SER A 147 -4.26 -0.96 7.46
C SER A 147 -4.97 0.36 7.15
N LYS A 148 -4.45 1.44 7.66
CA LYS A 148 -4.89 2.79 7.30
C LYS A 148 -3.73 3.64 6.79
N THR A 149 -4.07 4.69 6.08
CA THR A 149 -3.14 5.74 5.67
C THR A 149 -3.84 7.09 5.76
N GLU A 150 -3.07 8.16 5.90
CA GLU A 150 -3.60 9.51 5.94
C GLU A 150 -3.12 10.29 4.71
N VAL A 151 -4.00 11.08 4.14
CA VAL A 151 -3.70 11.94 3.01
C VAL A 151 -4.09 13.38 3.33
N ASP A 152 -3.28 14.33 2.90
CA ASP A 152 -3.60 15.75 2.99
C ASP A 152 -4.72 16.09 2.02
N VAL A 153 -5.83 16.65 2.53
CA VAL A 153 -7.02 16.94 1.71
C VAL A 153 -6.73 17.99 0.65
N ALA A 154 -5.87 18.97 0.92
CA ALA A 154 -5.54 20.00 -0.04
C ALA A 154 -4.69 19.44 -1.20
N ALA A 155 -3.73 18.58 -0.90
CA ALA A 155 -2.87 17.94 -1.90
C ALA A 155 -3.67 17.03 -2.86
N TYR A 156 -4.67 16.33 -2.34
CA TYR A 156 -5.50 15.41 -3.13
C TYR A 156 -6.89 15.96 -3.47
N ALA A 157 -7.09 17.27 -3.37
CA ALA A 157 -8.39 17.90 -3.60
C ALA A 157 -8.98 17.59 -4.98
N HIS A 158 -8.16 17.40 -6.00
CA HIS A 158 -8.60 17.08 -7.36
C HIS A 158 -9.29 15.71 -7.45
N VAL A 159 -8.82 14.72 -6.69
CA VAL A 159 -9.45 13.38 -6.62
C VAL A 159 -10.67 13.42 -5.70
N LEU A 160 -10.55 14.05 -4.55
CA LEU A 160 -11.56 14.03 -3.50
C LEU A 160 -12.84 14.79 -3.87
N ARG A 161 -12.75 15.86 -4.70
CA ARG A 161 -13.92 16.63 -5.13
C ARG A 161 -14.96 15.83 -5.88
N GLU A 162 -14.53 14.92 -6.73
CA GLU A 162 -15.42 14.03 -7.47
C GLU A 162 -16.16 13.05 -6.56
N ARG A 163 -15.56 12.67 -5.45
CA ARG A 163 -16.04 11.63 -4.55
C ARG A 163 -16.85 12.16 -3.37
N LEU A 164 -16.46 13.30 -2.82
CA LEU A 164 -17.01 13.87 -1.59
C LEU A 164 -17.72 15.22 -1.80
N GLY A 165 -17.65 15.76 -3.01
CA GLY A 165 -18.21 17.06 -3.34
C GLY A 165 -17.27 18.23 -3.03
N THR A 166 -17.40 19.28 -3.83
CA THR A 166 -16.51 20.45 -3.81
C THR A 166 -16.55 21.21 -2.49
N GLY A 167 -17.73 21.35 -1.88
CA GLY A 167 -17.90 22.11 -0.64
C GLY A 167 -17.19 21.49 0.56
N VAL A 168 -17.34 20.20 0.76
CA VAL A 168 -16.72 19.42 1.84
C VAL A 168 -15.18 19.48 1.73
N VAL A 169 -14.68 19.26 0.52
CA VAL A 169 -13.23 19.26 0.26
C VAL A 169 -12.63 20.65 0.42
N ALA A 170 -13.30 21.70 -0.07
CA ALA A 170 -12.80 23.06 0.05
C ALA A 170 -12.76 23.55 1.50
N GLU A 171 -13.74 23.19 2.32
CA GLU A 171 -13.75 23.52 3.74
C GLU A 171 -12.61 22.80 4.47
N ALA A 172 -12.47 21.49 4.28
CA ALA A 172 -11.45 20.70 4.91
C ALA A 172 -10.03 21.14 4.50
N ALA A 173 -9.82 21.43 3.22
CA ALA A 173 -8.54 21.93 2.71
C ALA A 173 -8.14 23.27 3.36
N ARG A 174 -9.11 24.18 3.56
CA ARG A 174 -8.85 25.47 4.26
C ARG A 174 -8.43 25.28 5.72
N ARG A 175 -8.87 24.20 6.36
CA ARG A 175 -8.49 23.86 7.75
C ARG A 175 -7.19 23.07 7.84
N GLY A 176 -6.56 22.69 6.72
CA GLY A 176 -5.40 21.82 6.69
C GLY A 176 -5.73 20.40 7.19
N ALA A 177 -6.95 19.91 6.91
CA ALA A 177 -7.39 18.62 7.40
C ALA A 177 -6.74 17.47 6.63
N SER A 178 -6.51 16.34 7.35
CA SER A 178 -6.16 15.05 6.77
C SER A 178 -7.38 14.15 6.66
N LEU A 179 -7.39 13.29 5.66
CA LEU A 179 -8.39 12.24 5.47
C LEU A 179 -7.76 10.88 5.75
N THR A 180 -8.38 10.12 6.64
CA THR A 180 -7.99 8.74 6.95
C THR A 180 -8.66 7.78 5.97
N LEU A 181 -7.86 7.06 5.21
CA LEU A 181 -8.27 6.02 4.29
C LEU A 181 -7.99 4.64 4.88
N LEU A 182 -8.92 3.72 4.73
CA LEU A 182 -8.68 2.30 4.92
C LEU A 182 -7.88 1.78 3.72
N ARG A 183 -6.94 0.88 3.97
CA ARG A 183 -6.05 0.35 2.95
C ARG A 183 -5.97 -1.16 3.05
N THR A 184 -6.36 -1.84 1.99
CA THR A 184 -6.03 -3.25 1.78
C THR A 184 -4.60 -3.38 1.29
N CYS A 185 -3.96 -4.49 1.60
CA CYS A 185 -2.61 -4.79 1.11
C CYS A 185 -2.48 -6.31 0.95
N LEU A 186 -2.81 -6.81 -0.23
CA LEU A 186 -2.81 -8.24 -0.54
C LEU A 186 -1.49 -8.62 -1.22
N MET A 187 -0.53 -9.09 -0.42
CA MET A 187 0.81 -9.42 -0.89
C MET A 187 1.07 -10.94 -0.95
N ASN A 188 0.11 -11.78 -0.58
CA ASN A 188 0.23 -13.21 -0.73
C ASN A 188 -0.24 -13.64 -2.14
N PRO A 189 0.66 -14.04 -3.04
CA PRO A 189 0.30 -14.39 -4.42
C PRO A 189 -0.57 -15.64 -4.53
N PHE A 190 -0.61 -16.47 -3.50
CA PHE A 190 -1.39 -17.71 -3.46
C PHE A 190 -2.84 -17.49 -3.03
N GLN A 191 -3.19 -16.29 -2.58
CA GLN A 191 -4.59 -15.99 -2.23
C GLN A 191 -5.53 -16.11 -3.43
N VAL A 192 -5.03 -15.96 -4.65
CA VAL A 192 -5.83 -16.18 -5.86
C VAL A 192 -6.41 -17.60 -5.94
N GLU A 193 -5.72 -18.57 -5.36
CA GLU A 193 -6.19 -19.96 -5.29
C GLU A 193 -7.36 -20.13 -4.31
N TRP A 194 -7.47 -19.26 -3.32
CA TRP A 194 -8.56 -19.26 -2.33
C TRP A 194 -9.87 -18.72 -2.88
N GLU A 195 -9.84 -18.08 -4.04
CA GLU A 195 -11.03 -17.65 -4.78
C GLU A 195 -11.84 -18.84 -5.34
N GLY A 196 -11.23 -20.02 -5.43
CA GLY A 196 -11.91 -21.28 -5.77
C GLY A 196 -12.61 -21.97 -4.58
N GLN A 197 -12.51 -21.41 -3.37
CA GLN A 197 -13.21 -21.90 -2.18
C GLN A 197 -14.68 -21.46 -2.19
N ASP A 198 -15.51 -22.09 -1.37
CA ASP A 198 -16.92 -21.72 -1.17
C ASP A 198 -17.16 -21.39 0.32
N PRO A 199 -17.45 -20.11 0.69
CA PRO A 199 -17.38 -18.93 -0.18
C PRO A 199 -15.94 -18.53 -0.55
N PRO A 200 -15.78 -17.77 -1.65
CA PRO A 200 -14.48 -17.24 -2.07
C PRO A 200 -13.83 -16.36 -1.01
N PHE A 201 -12.50 -16.23 -1.07
CA PHE A 201 -11.74 -15.36 -0.15
C PHE A 201 -12.26 -13.92 -0.18
N SER A 202 -12.50 -13.37 -1.38
CA SER A 202 -12.96 -11.99 -1.56
C SER A 202 -14.32 -11.74 -0.93
N GLU A 203 -15.25 -12.69 -1.03
CA GLU A 203 -16.58 -12.61 -0.40
C GLU A 203 -16.49 -12.68 1.12
N ARG A 204 -15.72 -13.61 1.66
CA ARG A 204 -15.51 -13.73 3.12
C ARG A 204 -14.89 -12.45 3.71
N ALA A 205 -13.92 -11.85 2.99
CA ALA A 205 -13.30 -10.62 3.43
C ALA A 205 -14.26 -9.42 3.35
N ALA A 206 -15.11 -9.38 2.32
CA ALA A 206 -16.14 -8.35 2.19
C ALA A 206 -17.22 -8.46 3.28
N ASP A 207 -17.66 -9.68 3.57
CA ASP A 207 -18.64 -9.95 4.65
C ASP A 207 -18.10 -9.62 6.04
N TYR A 208 -16.81 -9.84 6.27
CA TYR A 208 -16.17 -9.49 7.54
C TYR A 208 -16.06 -7.98 7.77
N LEU A 209 -15.90 -7.22 6.69
CA LEU A 209 -15.81 -5.76 6.75
C LEU A 209 -17.19 -5.09 6.86
N TYR A 210 -18.21 -5.70 6.29
CA TYR A 210 -19.61 -5.21 6.32
C TYR A 210 -20.24 -5.42 7.69
#